data_6b8cf5a415950af719c0442f854bb52a
#
_entry.id   6b8cf5a415950af719c0442f854bb52a
#
_cell.length_a   1.000
_cell.length_b   1.000
_cell.length_c   1.000
_cell.angle_alpha   90.00
_cell.angle_beta   90.00
_cell.angle_gamma   90.00
#
_symmetry.space_group_name_H-M   'P 1'
#
loop_
_entity.id
_entity.type
_entity.pdbx_description
1 polymer ?
#
loop_
_entity_poly.entity_id
_entity_poly.type
_entity_poly.pdbx_seq_one_letter_code
_entity_poly.pdbx_strand_id
1 'polypeptide(L)'
;MRFQKSIRICKGVRLNVSKSGVSATVGVKGISLNLGKKGVFLNTSLPGTGLSDRRKLFGGKKQTKKAQPEPLNPRDYELRAEDGEIRVLNAAGRSVSEEEARRVRRTDWFKDAQAQLNAETIDRVNAETDAVETIHHAAKRVPACGNIESEARVESRFDAFLNQLDLPVEFSAQYQYDETNGNILIDLDLPEIEDLPQEKAAALASGAVRVKPKTLAEKRETYQKCVFGIAILFADGAFLSSAGVRNALVSGYTQRRNARTGEMEDHYVFSIAFNRAAFANASFERTDPAAFVQAFRNRMNPAATGELKTIQPYTAEELSAMTEDGA
;
A
#
# COMPACT_ATOMS: atom_id res chain seq x y z
N MET A 1 35.30 -19.64 19.36
CA MET A 1 34.57 -19.12 18.15
C MET A 1 33.07 -19.34 18.32
N ARG A 2 32.30 -18.28 18.21
CA ARG A 2 30.83 -18.32 18.28
C ARG A 2 30.33 -18.37 16.84
N PHE A 3 29.72 -19.48 16.40
CA PHE A 3 29.11 -19.59 15.10
C PHE A 3 27.61 -19.34 15.23
N GLN A 4 27.09 -18.33 14.52
CA GLN A 4 25.68 -18.04 14.46
C GLN A 4 25.38 -17.59 13.01
N LYS A 5 24.49 -18.30 12.33
CA LYS A 5 24.03 -17.95 10.98
C LYS A 5 22.51 -17.79 11.01
N SER A 6 22.03 -16.65 10.57
CA SER A 6 20.60 -16.37 10.42
C SER A 6 20.29 -16.37 8.93
N ILE A 7 19.35 -17.20 8.51
CA ILE A 7 18.91 -17.33 7.11
C ILE A 7 17.47 -16.82 7.06
N ARG A 8 17.22 -15.83 6.23
CA ARG A 8 15.87 -15.31 5.97
C ARG A 8 15.25 -16.18 4.87
N ILE A 9 14.16 -16.88 5.19
CA ILE A 9 13.46 -17.77 4.26
C ILE A 9 12.43 -16.97 3.45
N CYS A 10 11.70 -16.06 4.12
CA CYS A 10 10.78 -15.10 3.49
C CYS A 10 10.61 -13.89 4.42
N LYS A 11 9.83 -12.88 4.00
CA LYS A 11 9.50 -11.72 4.86
C LYS A 11 8.82 -12.23 6.14
N GLY A 12 9.42 -11.95 7.32
CA GLY A 12 8.88 -12.35 8.61
C GLY A 12 9.39 -13.69 9.17
N VAL A 13 10.02 -14.57 8.36
CA VAL A 13 10.50 -15.89 8.81
C VAL A 13 12.02 -15.97 8.72
N ARG A 14 12.67 -16.23 9.86
CA ARG A 14 14.13 -16.42 9.95
C ARG A 14 14.46 -17.75 10.61
N LEU A 15 15.36 -18.48 10.01
CA LEU A 15 15.98 -19.66 10.63
C LEU A 15 17.32 -19.24 11.25
N ASN A 16 17.47 -19.48 12.55
CA ASN A 16 18.72 -19.22 13.25
C ASN A 16 19.42 -20.55 13.56
N VAL A 17 20.60 -20.73 13.03
CA VAL A 17 21.46 -21.90 13.26
C VAL A 17 22.61 -21.47 14.17
N SER A 18 22.78 -22.16 15.30
CA SER A 18 23.86 -21.92 16.23
C SER A 18 24.44 -23.25 16.74
N LYS A 19 25.60 -23.23 17.41
CA LYS A 19 26.20 -24.43 18.06
C LYS A 19 25.25 -25.10 19.06
N SER A 20 24.26 -24.38 19.62
CA SER A 20 23.27 -24.88 20.58
C SER A 20 21.99 -25.41 19.94
N GLY A 21 21.88 -25.38 18.61
CA GLY A 21 20.74 -25.90 17.86
C GLY A 21 20.13 -24.90 16.86
N VAL A 22 19.06 -25.34 16.22
CA VAL A 22 18.29 -24.56 15.24
C VAL A 22 17.07 -23.99 15.93
N SER A 23 16.74 -22.73 15.64
CA SER A 23 15.50 -22.08 16.07
C SER A 23 14.90 -21.29 14.92
N ALA A 24 13.58 -21.34 14.80
CA ALA A 24 12.84 -20.51 13.86
C ALA A 24 12.30 -19.27 14.58
N THR A 25 12.41 -18.11 13.96
CA THR A 25 11.78 -16.88 14.41
C THR A 25 10.76 -16.48 13.36
N VAL A 26 9.51 -16.34 13.77
CA VAL A 26 8.40 -15.88 12.93
C VAL A 26 7.89 -14.58 13.53
N GLY A 27 7.84 -13.52 12.74
CA GLY A 27 7.33 -12.24 13.23
C GLY A 27 7.69 -11.04 12.36
N VAL A 28 7.02 -9.95 12.66
CA VAL A 28 7.23 -8.63 12.05
C VAL A 28 8.00 -7.71 13.00
N LYS A 29 8.39 -6.53 12.50
CA LYS A 29 9.09 -5.50 13.29
C LYS A 29 8.23 -5.11 14.51
N GLY A 30 8.67 -5.48 15.71
CA GLY A 30 7.95 -5.23 16.97
C GLY A 30 7.43 -6.47 17.69
N ILE A 31 7.00 -7.53 17.01
CA ILE A 31 6.49 -8.75 17.63
C ILE A 31 7.02 -9.98 16.89
N SER A 32 7.64 -10.91 17.62
CA SER A 32 8.11 -12.17 17.03
C SER A 32 7.99 -13.34 18.00
N LEU A 33 7.68 -14.52 17.45
CA LEU A 33 7.73 -15.81 18.14
C LEU A 33 9.04 -16.51 17.78
N ASN A 34 9.77 -16.93 18.80
CA ASN A 34 10.98 -17.73 18.64
C ASN A 34 10.71 -19.15 19.12
N LEU A 35 10.79 -20.10 18.19
CA LEU A 35 10.65 -21.53 18.43
C LEU A 35 12.05 -22.18 18.44
N GLY A 36 12.48 -22.68 19.57
CA GLY A 36 13.78 -23.33 19.71
C GLY A 36 13.79 -24.45 20.76
N LYS A 37 14.90 -25.18 20.85
CA LYS A 37 15.09 -26.27 21.85
C LYS A 37 14.76 -25.89 23.29
N LYS A 38 14.74 -24.60 23.64
CA LYS A 38 14.48 -24.12 25.01
C LYS A 38 13.03 -23.66 25.25
N GLY A 39 12.14 -23.77 24.26
CA GLY A 39 10.73 -23.40 24.34
C GLY A 39 10.32 -22.38 23.31
N VAL A 40 9.06 -21.97 23.41
CA VAL A 40 8.47 -20.90 22.63
C VAL A 40 8.57 -19.60 23.41
N PHE A 41 9.12 -18.56 22.79
CA PHE A 41 9.29 -17.25 23.38
C PHE A 41 8.57 -16.21 22.52
N LEU A 42 7.72 -15.43 23.12
CA LEU A 42 7.19 -14.20 22.51
C LEU A 42 8.17 -13.07 22.81
N ASN A 43 8.67 -12.43 21.75
CA ASN A 43 9.47 -11.22 21.88
C ASN A 43 8.62 -10.05 21.36
N THR A 44 8.45 -9.04 22.21
CA THR A 44 7.83 -7.76 21.84
C THR A 44 8.88 -6.67 21.92
N SER A 45 8.97 -5.82 20.91
CA SER A 45 9.88 -4.67 20.92
C SER A 45 9.18 -3.46 20.33
N LEU A 46 9.36 -2.31 20.94
CA LEU A 46 8.89 -1.03 20.39
C LEU A 46 10.00 -0.47 19.48
N PRO A 47 9.77 -0.41 18.17
CA PRO A 47 10.75 0.11 17.23
C PRO A 47 11.12 1.56 17.56
N GLY A 48 12.43 1.84 17.66
CA GLY A 48 12.95 3.19 17.94
C GLY A 48 13.15 3.56 19.40
N THR A 49 12.66 2.77 20.37
CA THR A 49 12.78 3.09 21.82
C THR A 49 13.81 2.26 22.57
N GLY A 50 14.35 1.18 21.93
CA GLY A 50 15.25 0.23 22.61
C GLY A 50 14.56 -0.67 23.66
N LEU A 51 13.27 -0.51 23.91
CA LEU A 51 12.51 -1.33 24.84
C LEU A 51 12.12 -2.66 24.17
N SER A 52 12.47 -3.77 24.82
CA SER A 52 12.07 -5.11 24.41
C SER A 52 11.69 -5.95 25.62
N ASP A 53 10.60 -6.71 25.51
CA ASP A 53 10.20 -7.72 26.48
C ASP A 53 10.25 -9.10 25.83
N ARG A 54 10.64 -10.10 26.62
CA ARG A 54 10.71 -11.50 26.19
C ARG A 54 10.01 -12.39 27.19
N ARG A 55 8.82 -12.85 26.85
CA ARG A 55 8.04 -13.78 27.67
C ARG A 55 8.14 -15.19 27.14
N LYS A 56 8.47 -16.12 28.05
CA LYS A 56 8.41 -17.54 27.77
C LYS A 56 6.96 -18.00 27.86
N LEU A 57 6.40 -18.42 26.71
CA LEU A 57 4.99 -18.87 26.68
C LEU A 57 4.86 -20.31 27.20
N PHE A 58 5.86 -21.16 27.05
CA PHE A 58 5.81 -22.55 27.49
C PHE A 58 7.18 -23.10 27.91
N GLY A 59 7.17 -23.90 29.01
CA GLY A 59 8.32 -24.68 29.52
C GLY A 59 8.41 -24.71 31.05
N GLY A 60 7.75 -25.62 31.70
CA GLY A 60 7.77 -25.87 33.15
C GLY A 60 7.79 -27.37 33.44
N LYS A 61 8.38 -27.76 34.60
CA LYS A 61 8.63 -29.14 35.02
C LYS A 61 7.35 -29.97 35.19
N LYS A 62 7.45 -31.28 34.90
CA LYS A 62 6.40 -32.32 35.01
C LYS A 62 5.82 -32.43 36.40
N GLN A 63 4.50 -32.53 36.47
CA GLN A 63 3.77 -33.27 37.51
C GLN A 63 2.89 -34.33 36.84
N THR A 64 3.07 -35.57 37.28
CA THR A 64 2.33 -36.77 36.82
C THR A 64 0.96 -36.84 37.47
N LYS A 65 -0.14 -36.83 36.67
CA LYS A 65 -1.45 -37.36 37.05
C LYS A 65 -2.21 -37.92 35.82
N LYS A 66 -2.65 -39.19 35.95
CA LYS A 66 -3.66 -39.99 35.21
C LYS A 66 -4.03 -39.55 33.76
N ALA A 67 -3.72 -40.44 32.84
CA ALA A 67 -4.29 -40.68 31.49
C ALA A 67 -5.32 -39.65 30.94
N GLN A 68 -4.89 -38.40 30.84
CA GLN A 68 -5.31 -37.48 29.78
C GLN A 68 -4.28 -37.62 28.67
N PRO A 69 -4.68 -37.57 27.38
CA PRO A 69 -3.70 -37.59 26.30
C PRO A 69 -2.64 -36.54 26.61
N GLU A 70 -1.37 -36.96 26.63
CA GLU A 70 -0.24 -36.09 27.00
C GLU A 70 -0.38 -34.73 26.30
N PRO A 71 -0.24 -33.63 27.03
CA PRO A 71 -0.31 -32.31 26.43
C PRO A 71 0.79 -32.22 25.38
N LEU A 72 0.40 -31.89 24.14
CA LEU A 72 1.30 -31.75 23.03
C LEU A 72 2.36 -30.71 23.37
N ASN A 73 3.63 -31.10 23.29
CA ASN A 73 4.72 -30.19 23.57
C ASN A 73 5.08 -29.45 22.26
N PRO A 74 4.99 -28.09 22.22
CA PRO A 74 5.36 -27.35 21.01
C PRO A 74 6.77 -27.62 20.48
N ARG A 75 7.64 -28.19 21.31
CA ARG A 75 9.03 -28.54 20.92
C ARG A 75 9.13 -29.76 20.03
N ASP A 76 8.13 -30.60 20.06
CA ASP A 76 8.11 -31.84 19.30
C ASP A 76 7.59 -31.62 17.88
N TYR A 77 7.17 -30.38 17.57
CA TYR A 77 6.59 -29.99 16.30
C TYR A 77 7.30 -28.78 15.67
N GLU A 78 7.37 -28.82 14.34
CA GLU A 78 7.74 -27.70 13.49
C GLU A 78 6.49 -27.26 12.71
N LEU A 79 6.19 -25.96 12.76
CA LEU A 79 5.13 -25.39 11.94
C LEU A 79 5.78 -24.74 10.72
N ARG A 80 5.40 -25.18 9.53
CA ARG A 80 5.91 -24.64 8.27
C ARG A 80 4.76 -24.06 7.46
N ALA A 81 4.89 -22.79 7.10
CA ALA A 81 3.97 -22.13 6.19
C ALA A 81 4.35 -22.51 4.75
N GLU A 82 3.42 -23.15 4.04
CA GLU A 82 3.53 -23.49 2.62
C GLU A 82 2.18 -23.17 1.95
N ASP A 83 2.19 -22.47 0.84
CA ASP A 83 1.00 -22.11 0.04
C ASP A 83 -0.16 -21.48 0.86
N GLY A 84 0.17 -20.70 1.88
CA GLY A 84 -0.82 -20.02 2.73
C GLY A 84 -1.44 -20.92 3.82
N GLU A 85 -0.98 -22.16 3.95
CA GLU A 85 -1.39 -23.08 5.00
C GLU A 85 -0.23 -23.43 5.92
N ILE A 86 -0.54 -23.77 7.19
CA ILE A 86 0.45 -24.27 8.12
C ILE A 86 0.44 -25.79 8.09
N ARG A 87 1.55 -26.36 7.63
CA ARG A 87 1.84 -27.79 7.77
C ARG A 87 2.45 -28.09 9.13
N VAL A 88 1.96 -29.13 9.76
CA VAL A 88 2.50 -29.63 11.03
C VAL A 88 3.49 -30.75 10.75
N LEU A 89 4.73 -30.55 11.15
CA LEU A 89 5.82 -31.52 11.02
C LEU A 89 6.30 -31.90 12.43
N ASN A 90 6.89 -33.08 12.57
CA ASN A 90 7.57 -33.44 13.82
C ASN A 90 8.94 -32.73 13.93
N ALA A 91 9.61 -32.89 15.06
CA ALA A 91 10.94 -32.29 15.30
C ALA A 91 12.04 -32.73 14.31
N ALA A 92 11.80 -33.79 13.54
CA ALA A 92 12.69 -34.30 12.50
C ALA A 92 12.30 -33.78 11.10
N GLY A 93 11.31 -32.87 10.98
CA GLY A 93 10.84 -32.28 9.72
C GLY A 93 9.97 -33.23 8.87
N ARG A 94 9.42 -34.30 9.45
CA ARG A 94 8.55 -35.24 8.75
C ARG A 94 7.08 -34.91 9.05
N SER A 95 6.20 -35.15 8.09
CA SER A 95 4.76 -35.02 8.29
C SER A 95 4.27 -35.92 9.42
N VAL A 96 3.45 -35.37 10.29
CA VAL A 96 2.78 -36.12 11.35
C VAL A 96 1.51 -36.78 10.83
N SER A 97 0.94 -37.72 11.61
CA SER A 97 -0.33 -38.30 11.26
C SER A 97 -1.45 -37.26 11.27
N GLU A 98 -2.53 -37.49 10.48
CA GLU A 98 -3.66 -36.57 10.43
C GLU A 98 -4.34 -36.40 11.80
N GLU A 99 -4.40 -37.45 12.60
CA GLU A 99 -4.95 -37.40 13.95
C GLU A 99 -4.13 -36.50 14.87
N GLU A 100 -2.81 -36.62 14.78
CA GLU A 100 -1.87 -35.80 15.55
C GLU A 100 -1.90 -34.35 15.08
N ALA A 101 -1.93 -34.10 13.76
CA ALA A 101 -2.12 -32.78 13.19
C ALA A 101 -3.40 -32.11 13.68
N ARG A 102 -4.53 -32.84 13.73
CA ARG A 102 -5.79 -32.33 14.28
C ARG A 102 -5.70 -31.95 15.76
N ARG A 103 -4.92 -32.70 16.54
CA ARG A 103 -4.69 -32.36 17.97
C ARG A 103 -3.84 -31.11 18.08
N VAL A 104 -2.79 -30.98 17.28
CA VAL A 104 -1.92 -29.79 17.24
C VAL A 104 -2.71 -28.55 16.83
N ARG A 105 -3.56 -28.64 15.79
CA ARG A 105 -4.40 -27.53 15.33
C ARG A 105 -5.39 -27.00 16.37
N ARG A 106 -5.68 -27.76 17.43
CA ARG A 106 -6.55 -27.32 18.54
C ARG A 106 -5.81 -26.59 19.64
N THR A 107 -4.49 -26.59 19.63
CA THR A 107 -3.66 -25.91 20.62
C THR A 107 -3.65 -24.40 20.41
N ASP A 108 -3.51 -23.63 21.49
CA ASP A 108 -3.51 -22.17 21.39
C ASP A 108 -2.28 -21.68 20.64
N TRP A 109 -1.11 -22.30 20.86
CA TRP A 109 0.10 -21.93 20.13
C TRP A 109 0.04 -22.16 18.61
N PHE A 110 -0.77 -23.14 18.14
CA PHE A 110 -1.03 -23.29 16.71
C PHE A 110 -1.96 -22.19 16.20
N LYS A 111 -3.03 -21.88 16.94
CA LYS A 111 -3.97 -20.80 16.58
C LYS A 111 -3.26 -19.46 16.52
N ASP A 112 -2.34 -19.18 17.47
CA ASP A 112 -1.56 -17.95 17.47
C ASP A 112 -0.65 -17.87 16.23
N ALA A 113 0.04 -18.97 15.88
CA ALA A 113 0.85 -19.02 14.67
C ALA A 113 0.01 -18.86 13.38
N GLN A 114 -1.19 -19.48 13.35
CA GLN A 114 -2.11 -19.31 12.22
C GLN A 114 -2.63 -17.88 12.11
N ALA A 115 -2.99 -17.26 13.24
CA ALA A 115 -3.46 -15.87 13.26
C ALA A 115 -2.38 -14.92 12.75
N GLN A 116 -1.12 -15.16 13.13
CA GLN A 116 0.00 -14.35 12.68
C GLN A 116 0.25 -14.52 11.17
N LEU A 117 0.29 -15.75 10.66
CA LEU A 117 0.43 -16.00 9.23
C LEU A 117 -0.70 -15.36 8.42
N ASN A 118 -1.92 -15.43 8.96
CA ASN A 118 -3.09 -14.83 8.34
C ASN A 118 -2.95 -13.30 8.26
N ALA A 119 -2.53 -12.66 9.36
CA ALA A 119 -2.30 -11.22 9.38
C ALA A 119 -1.22 -10.81 8.35
N GLU A 120 -0.08 -11.50 8.34
CA GLU A 120 0.98 -11.25 7.36
C GLU A 120 0.51 -11.43 5.91
N THR A 121 -0.35 -12.41 5.66
CA THR A 121 -0.90 -12.66 4.31
C THR A 121 -1.88 -11.56 3.90
N ILE A 122 -2.74 -11.13 4.81
CA ILE A 122 -3.70 -10.03 4.58
C ILE A 122 -2.92 -8.74 4.32
N ASP A 123 -1.97 -8.41 5.19
CA ASP A 123 -1.16 -7.20 5.07
C ASP A 123 -0.39 -7.17 3.76
N ARG A 124 0.20 -8.31 3.35
CA ARG A 124 0.94 -8.40 2.09
C ARG A 124 0.05 -8.19 0.87
N VAL A 125 -1.11 -8.85 0.81
CA VAL A 125 -2.02 -8.77 -0.35
C VAL A 125 -2.69 -7.39 -0.43
N ASN A 126 -3.04 -6.80 0.71
CA ASN A 126 -3.73 -5.52 0.74
C ASN A 126 -2.76 -4.33 0.65
N ALA A 127 -1.48 -4.48 1.04
CA ALA A 127 -0.49 -3.41 1.00
C ALA A 127 -0.30 -2.80 -0.40
N GLU A 128 -0.40 -3.61 -1.46
CA GLU A 128 -0.34 -3.11 -2.83
C GLU A 128 -1.55 -2.22 -3.14
N THR A 129 -2.75 -2.60 -2.67
CA THR A 129 -3.95 -1.78 -2.80
C THR A 129 -3.84 -0.49 -2.01
N ASP A 130 -3.42 -0.58 -0.75
CA ASP A 130 -3.25 0.59 0.12
C ASP A 130 -2.22 1.56 -0.47
N ALA A 131 -1.13 1.04 -1.07
CA ALA A 131 -0.11 1.86 -1.71
C ALA A 131 -0.68 2.71 -2.87
N VAL A 132 -1.54 2.13 -3.71
CA VAL A 132 -2.14 2.89 -4.84
C VAL A 132 -3.30 3.79 -4.38
N GLU A 133 -4.03 3.42 -3.33
CA GLU A 133 -5.14 4.23 -2.81
C GLU A 133 -4.67 5.43 -1.96
N THR A 134 -3.44 5.40 -1.46
CA THR A 134 -2.87 6.43 -0.57
C THR A 134 -1.75 7.26 -1.21
N ILE A 135 -1.61 7.25 -2.52
CA ILE A 135 -0.61 8.04 -3.26
C ILE A 135 -0.63 9.53 -2.83
N HIS A 136 -1.80 10.11 -2.64
CA HIS A 136 -1.98 11.51 -2.20
C HIS A 136 -1.45 11.78 -0.78
N HIS A 137 -1.19 10.78 0.05
CA HIS A 137 -0.56 10.97 1.37
C HIS A 137 0.89 11.47 1.26
N ALA A 138 1.53 11.32 0.11
CA ALA A 138 2.86 11.87 -0.15
C ALA A 138 2.84 13.39 -0.38
N ALA A 139 1.67 13.99 -0.66
CA ALA A 139 1.49 15.42 -0.83
C ALA A 139 1.78 16.19 0.47
N LYS A 140 2.41 17.35 0.33
CA LYS A 140 2.91 18.16 1.44
C LYS A 140 2.10 19.45 1.57
N ARG A 141 2.28 20.12 2.70
CA ARG A 141 1.72 21.45 2.87
C ARG A 141 2.44 22.46 1.97
N VAL A 142 1.73 23.06 1.04
CA VAL A 142 2.29 24.05 0.13
C VAL A 142 2.50 25.41 0.82
N PRO A 143 3.58 26.17 0.48
CA PRO A 143 3.79 27.50 1.00
C PRO A 143 2.74 28.49 0.44
N ALA A 144 2.65 29.65 1.09
CA ALA A 144 1.81 30.74 0.59
C ALA A 144 2.24 31.19 -0.83
N CYS A 145 1.29 31.81 -1.56
CA CYS A 145 1.55 32.33 -2.89
C CYS A 145 2.65 33.40 -2.85
N GLY A 146 3.53 33.38 -3.83
CA GLY A 146 4.63 34.32 -4.02
C GLY A 146 4.62 34.99 -5.40
N ASN A 147 5.75 35.56 -5.76
CA ASN A 147 5.92 36.15 -7.08
C ASN A 147 6.03 35.07 -8.16
N ILE A 148 5.53 35.41 -9.35
CA ILE A 148 5.69 34.58 -10.53
C ILE A 148 7.16 34.47 -10.88
N GLU A 149 7.66 33.30 -11.13
CA GLU A 149 9.02 32.97 -11.54
C GLU A 149 9.05 32.61 -13.02
N SER A 150 10.24 32.63 -13.64
CA SER A 150 10.40 32.28 -15.05
C SER A 150 10.07 30.78 -15.30
N GLU A 151 9.56 30.51 -16.49
CA GLU A 151 9.20 29.16 -16.98
C GLU A 151 10.35 28.16 -16.72
N ALA A 152 11.56 28.45 -17.21
CA ALA A 152 12.71 27.56 -17.08
C ALA A 152 13.01 27.15 -15.61
N ARG A 153 12.79 28.08 -14.65
CA ARG A 153 13.03 27.79 -13.23
C ARG A 153 11.95 26.89 -12.63
N VAL A 154 10.69 27.12 -12.97
CA VAL A 154 9.55 26.34 -12.49
C VAL A 154 9.62 24.93 -13.06
N GLU A 155 9.84 24.81 -14.37
CA GLU A 155 9.95 23.53 -15.05
C GLU A 155 11.12 22.69 -14.52
N SER A 156 12.31 23.29 -14.37
CA SER A 156 13.47 22.57 -13.81
C SER A 156 13.21 22.01 -12.42
N ARG A 157 12.45 22.70 -11.57
CA ARG A 157 12.10 22.22 -10.23
C ARG A 157 10.99 21.15 -10.28
N PHE A 158 10.07 21.33 -11.21
CA PHE A 158 9.01 20.33 -11.40
C PHE A 158 9.60 19.02 -11.97
N ASP A 159 10.53 19.10 -12.92
CA ASP A 159 11.31 17.94 -13.37
C ASP A 159 12.06 17.26 -12.22
N ALA A 160 12.70 18.04 -11.36
CA ALA A 160 13.39 17.48 -10.19
C ALA A 160 12.41 16.78 -9.24
N PHE A 161 11.20 17.29 -9.08
CA PHE A 161 10.13 16.62 -8.33
C PHE A 161 9.72 15.33 -9.00
N LEU A 162 9.43 15.32 -10.32
CA LEU A 162 9.03 14.13 -11.07
C LEU A 162 10.09 13.03 -11.00
N ASN A 163 11.36 13.38 -11.11
CA ASN A 163 12.47 12.43 -11.04
C ASN A 163 12.67 11.80 -9.64
N GLN A 164 12.08 12.35 -8.60
CA GLN A 164 12.13 11.82 -7.24
C GLN A 164 10.90 10.99 -6.86
N LEU A 165 9.87 10.98 -7.72
CA LEU A 165 8.67 10.20 -7.47
C LEU A 165 8.96 8.70 -7.63
N ASP A 166 8.60 7.94 -6.60
CA ASP A 166 8.58 6.49 -6.61
C ASP A 166 7.14 6.04 -6.36
N LEU A 167 6.37 5.93 -7.44
CA LEU A 167 4.96 5.55 -7.37
C LEU A 167 4.79 4.05 -7.58
N PRO A 168 3.75 3.46 -6.98
CA PRO A 168 3.43 2.04 -7.15
C PRO A 168 2.81 1.70 -8.52
N VAL A 169 2.68 2.68 -9.41
CA VAL A 169 2.13 2.58 -10.76
C VAL A 169 3.01 3.33 -11.75
N GLU A 170 3.03 2.87 -13.00
CA GLU A 170 3.67 3.61 -14.08
C GLU A 170 2.81 4.80 -14.49
N PHE A 171 3.44 5.90 -14.86
CA PHE A 171 2.79 7.10 -15.36
C PHE A 171 3.68 7.79 -16.39
N SER A 172 3.06 8.59 -17.25
CA SER A 172 3.74 9.56 -18.10
C SER A 172 3.05 10.91 -17.94
N ALA A 173 3.82 11.98 -17.93
CA ALA A 173 3.28 13.33 -17.77
C ALA A 173 3.89 14.28 -18.81
N GLN A 174 3.04 15.10 -19.40
CA GLN A 174 3.42 16.26 -20.18
C GLN A 174 2.95 17.51 -19.43
N TYR A 175 3.73 18.57 -19.42
CA TYR A 175 3.32 19.78 -18.71
C TYR A 175 3.86 21.03 -19.43
N GLN A 176 3.20 22.15 -19.15
CA GLN A 176 3.57 23.47 -19.63
C GLN A 176 3.24 24.51 -18.57
N TYR A 177 4.19 25.41 -18.29
CA TYR A 177 3.98 26.50 -17.37
C TYR A 177 3.78 27.81 -18.13
N ASP A 178 2.71 28.55 -17.77
CA ASP A 178 2.44 29.92 -18.24
C ASP A 178 2.97 30.92 -17.20
N GLU A 179 4.12 31.52 -17.49
CA GLU A 179 4.74 32.53 -16.61
C GLU A 179 3.96 33.85 -16.56
N THR A 180 3.01 34.09 -17.47
CA THR A 180 2.20 35.30 -17.45
C THR A 180 1.16 35.25 -16.33
N ASN A 181 0.49 34.13 -16.20
CA ASN A 181 -0.62 33.94 -15.27
C ASN A 181 -0.24 33.13 -14.02
N GLY A 182 0.94 32.47 -14.03
CA GLY A 182 1.37 31.56 -12.97
C GLY A 182 0.55 30.26 -12.99
N ASN A 183 0.12 29.80 -14.14
CA ASN A 183 -0.63 28.58 -14.32
C ASN A 183 0.26 27.47 -14.86
N ILE A 184 0.10 26.25 -14.35
CA ILE A 184 0.72 25.06 -14.92
C ILE A 184 -0.36 24.10 -15.43
N LEU A 185 -0.19 23.62 -16.64
CA LEU A 185 -1.02 22.60 -17.26
C LEU A 185 -0.27 21.29 -17.22
N ILE A 186 -0.94 20.22 -16.83
CA ILE A 186 -0.33 18.90 -16.68
C ILE A 186 -1.29 17.88 -17.29
N ASP A 187 -0.83 17.15 -18.29
CA ASP A 187 -1.54 16.03 -18.90
C ASP A 187 -0.89 14.72 -18.47
N LEU A 188 -1.69 13.84 -17.87
CA LEU A 188 -1.25 12.57 -17.30
C LEU A 188 -1.77 11.41 -18.13
N ASP A 189 -0.85 10.56 -18.61
CA ASP A 189 -1.18 9.22 -19.08
C ASP A 189 -1.37 8.32 -17.85
N LEU A 190 -2.60 7.87 -17.65
CA LEU A 190 -3.01 7.16 -16.45
C LEU A 190 -2.80 5.65 -16.61
N PRO A 191 -2.54 4.91 -15.51
CA PRO A 191 -2.55 3.46 -15.55
C PRO A 191 -3.93 2.94 -15.97
N GLU A 192 -3.97 1.77 -16.58
CA GLU A 192 -5.24 1.09 -16.83
C GLU A 192 -5.74 0.39 -15.55
N ILE A 193 -7.05 0.14 -15.48
CA ILE A 193 -7.64 -0.49 -14.29
C ILE A 193 -7.11 -1.91 -14.05
N GLU A 194 -6.64 -2.56 -15.11
CA GLU A 194 -6.03 -3.89 -15.10
C GLU A 194 -4.62 -3.90 -14.49
N ASP A 195 -3.92 -2.77 -14.52
CA ASP A 195 -2.57 -2.62 -13.97
C ASP A 195 -2.58 -2.47 -12.44
N LEU A 196 -3.76 -2.18 -11.87
CA LEU A 196 -3.91 -2.03 -10.42
C LEU A 196 -4.10 -3.39 -9.74
N PRO A 197 -3.88 -3.48 -8.40
CA PRO A 197 -4.08 -4.71 -7.66
C PRO A 197 -5.49 -5.28 -7.80
N GLN A 198 -5.59 -6.49 -8.35
CA GLN A 198 -6.85 -7.14 -8.73
C GLN A 198 -7.46 -8.01 -7.63
N GLU A 199 -6.70 -8.28 -6.55
CA GLU A 199 -7.09 -9.18 -5.47
C GLU A 199 -7.20 -8.45 -4.14
N LYS A 200 -7.93 -9.06 -3.22
CA LYS A 200 -7.99 -8.64 -1.82
C LYS A 200 -8.00 -9.86 -0.91
N ALA A 201 -7.45 -9.71 0.28
CA ALA A 201 -7.44 -10.72 1.32
C ALA A 201 -8.30 -10.29 2.52
N ALA A 202 -9.01 -11.23 3.11
CA ALA A 202 -9.78 -11.01 4.33
C ALA A 202 -9.78 -12.26 5.21
N ALA A 203 -9.79 -12.05 6.54
CA ALA A 203 -10.00 -13.13 7.49
C ALA A 203 -11.46 -13.60 7.46
N LEU A 204 -11.65 -14.92 7.43
CA LEU A 204 -12.96 -15.55 7.61
C LEU A 204 -13.26 -15.74 9.09
N ALA A 205 -14.54 -15.90 9.44
CA ALA A 205 -14.97 -16.24 10.80
C ALA A 205 -14.37 -17.56 11.31
N SER A 206 -13.96 -18.45 10.40
CA SER A 206 -13.26 -19.71 10.73
C SER A 206 -11.79 -19.51 11.14
N GLY A 207 -11.25 -18.30 11.03
CA GLY A 207 -9.84 -18.00 11.25
C GLY A 207 -8.92 -18.30 10.05
N ALA A 208 -9.48 -18.67 8.88
CA ALA A 208 -8.70 -18.81 7.65
C ALA A 208 -8.66 -17.49 6.87
N VAL A 209 -7.61 -17.27 6.09
CA VAL A 209 -7.54 -16.17 5.13
C VAL A 209 -8.12 -16.60 3.79
N ARG A 210 -8.91 -15.73 3.21
CA ARG A 210 -9.39 -15.91 1.85
C ARG A 210 -8.88 -14.76 0.98
N VAL A 211 -8.08 -15.11 -0.01
CA VAL A 211 -7.73 -14.22 -1.11
C VAL A 211 -8.78 -14.43 -2.21
N LYS A 212 -9.31 -13.36 -2.73
CA LYS A 212 -10.31 -13.39 -3.81
C LYS A 212 -10.15 -12.19 -4.74
N PRO A 213 -10.54 -12.33 -6.02
CA PRO A 213 -10.60 -11.19 -6.91
C PRO A 213 -11.52 -10.10 -6.37
N LYS A 214 -11.12 -8.84 -6.56
CA LYS A 214 -11.98 -7.69 -6.32
C LYS A 214 -13.17 -7.73 -7.28
N THR A 215 -14.32 -7.29 -6.81
CA THR A 215 -15.47 -7.03 -7.67
C THR A 215 -15.19 -5.84 -8.59
N LEU A 216 -15.92 -5.72 -9.68
CA LEU A 216 -15.75 -4.59 -10.61
C LEU A 216 -15.95 -3.23 -9.92
N ALA A 217 -16.88 -3.14 -8.97
CA ALA A 217 -17.10 -1.93 -8.18
C ALA A 217 -15.87 -1.58 -7.32
N GLU A 218 -15.28 -2.55 -6.63
CA GLU A 218 -14.07 -2.36 -5.84
C GLU A 218 -12.86 -1.98 -6.70
N LYS A 219 -12.71 -2.58 -7.89
CA LYS A 219 -11.65 -2.20 -8.84
C LYS A 219 -11.79 -0.75 -9.28
N ARG A 220 -13.01 -0.32 -9.60
CA ARG A 220 -13.30 1.06 -10.00
C ARG A 220 -13.09 2.05 -8.86
N GLU A 221 -13.43 1.67 -7.64
CA GLU A 221 -13.15 2.49 -6.45
C GLU A 221 -11.64 2.66 -6.23
N THR A 222 -10.88 1.57 -6.25
CA THR A 222 -9.40 1.60 -6.18
C THR A 222 -8.82 2.45 -7.31
N TYR A 223 -9.34 2.31 -8.54
CA TYR A 223 -8.91 3.11 -9.69
C TYR A 223 -9.14 4.61 -9.47
N GLN A 224 -10.34 5.01 -9.05
CA GLN A 224 -10.63 6.42 -8.79
C GLN A 224 -9.72 7.01 -7.70
N LYS A 225 -9.52 6.28 -6.59
CA LYS A 225 -8.61 6.73 -5.52
C LYS A 225 -7.17 6.89 -6.03
N CYS A 226 -6.71 5.95 -6.85
CA CYS A 226 -5.39 5.99 -7.46
C CYS A 226 -5.22 7.23 -8.35
N VAL A 227 -6.08 7.39 -9.38
CA VAL A 227 -5.90 8.43 -10.38
C VAL A 227 -6.14 9.84 -9.82
N PHE A 228 -7.07 10.00 -8.89
CA PHE A 228 -7.25 11.27 -8.19
C PHE A 228 -6.14 11.52 -7.18
N GLY A 229 -5.62 10.47 -6.55
CA GLY A 229 -4.43 10.56 -5.70
C GLY A 229 -3.20 11.05 -6.47
N ILE A 230 -2.98 10.55 -7.68
CA ILE A 230 -1.94 11.02 -8.59
C ILE A 230 -2.19 12.50 -8.96
N ALA A 231 -3.41 12.88 -9.34
CA ALA A 231 -3.73 14.26 -9.68
C ALA A 231 -3.42 15.24 -8.53
N ILE A 232 -3.76 14.86 -7.30
CA ILE A 232 -3.45 15.64 -6.09
C ILE A 232 -1.94 15.76 -5.91
N LEU A 233 -1.19 14.66 -6.04
CA LEU A 233 0.26 14.67 -5.85
C LEU A 233 0.97 15.50 -6.91
N PHE A 234 0.50 15.49 -8.16
CA PHE A 234 1.07 16.32 -9.23
C PHE A 234 0.75 17.81 -9.03
N ALA A 235 -0.45 18.14 -8.58
CA ALA A 235 -0.78 19.52 -8.19
C ALA A 235 0.10 20.00 -7.02
N ASP A 236 0.35 19.15 -6.02
CA ASP A 236 1.27 19.43 -4.91
C ASP A 236 2.67 19.73 -5.43
N GLY A 237 3.23 18.85 -6.27
CA GLY A 237 4.55 19.03 -6.89
C GLY A 237 4.65 20.33 -7.67
N ALA A 238 3.62 20.67 -8.44
CA ALA A 238 3.53 21.94 -9.16
C ALA A 238 3.59 23.15 -8.19
N PHE A 239 2.80 23.10 -7.13
CA PHE A 239 2.81 24.16 -6.12
C PHE A 239 4.10 24.24 -5.31
N LEU A 240 4.76 23.12 -5.08
CA LEU A 240 6.06 23.09 -4.38
C LEU A 240 7.21 23.55 -5.28
N SER A 241 7.10 23.39 -6.60
CA SER A 241 8.13 23.82 -7.56
C SER A 241 8.33 25.33 -7.56
N SER A 242 7.26 26.12 -7.35
CA SER A 242 7.36 27.57 -7.16
C SER A 242 6.17 28.13 -6.38
N ALA A 243 6.46 29.10 -5.51
CA ALA A 243 5.42 29.90 -4.86
C ALA A 243 4.63 30.77 -5.86
N GLY A 244 5.17 31.00 -7.06
CA GLY A 244 4.53 31.72 -8.14
C GLY A 244 3.48 30.91 -8.92
N VAL A 245 3.44 29.58 -8.77
CA VAL A 245 2.36 28.75 -9.35
C VAL A 245 1.07 29.02 -8.58
N ARG A 246 0.08 29.61 -9.24
CA ARG A 246 -1.21 29.99 -8.67
C ARG A 246 -2.25 28.90 -8.83
N ASN A 247 -2.30 28.30 -10.02
CA ASN A 247 -3.22 27.25 -10.37
C ASN A 247 -2.49 26.11 -11.08
N ALA A 248 -2.95 24.88 -10.84
CA ALA A 248 -2.51 23.70 -11.55
C ALA A 248 -3.73 23.03 -12.19
N LEU A 249 -3.75 23.00 -13.52
CA LEU A 249 -4.72 22.23 -14.28
C LEU A 249 -4.15 20.83 -14.52
N VAL A 250 -4.77 19.84 -13.93
CA VAL A 250 -4.36 18.44 -14.09
C VAL A 250 -5.43 17.70 -14.85
N SER A 251 -5.09 17.20 -16.03
CA SER A 251 -5.98 16.43 -16.89
C SER A 251 -5.43 15.01 -17.05
N GLY A 252 -6.27 14.01 -16.83
CA GLY A 252 -5.86 12.61 -16.94
C GLY A 252 -6.56 11.92 -18.11
N TYR A 253 -5.79 11.17 -18.90
CA TYR A 253 -6.30 10.40 -20.02
C TYR A 253 -5.80 8.94 -19.97
N THR A 254 -6.54 8.08 -20.65
CA THR A 254 -6.11 6.71 -20.98
C THR A 254 -6.02 6.57 -22.49
N GLN A 255 -5.14 5.71 -22.98
CA GLN A 255 -4.97 5.47 -24.41
C GLN A 255 -5.82 4.30 -24.85
N ARG A 256 -6.67 4.53 -25.87
CA ARG A 256 -7.53 3.48 -26.41
C ARG A 256 -7.38 3.38 -27.93
N ARG A 257 -7.34 2.15 -28.40
CA ARG A 257 -7.31 1.92 -29.85
C ARG A 257 -8.69 2.20 -30.43
N ASN A 258 -8.76 3.12 -31.36
CA ASN A 258 -9.96 3.33 -32.18
C ASN A 258 -10.20 2.11 -33.06
N ALA A 259 -11.34 1.43 -32.87
CA ALA A 259 -11.66 0.21 -33.62
C ALA A 259 -11.85 0.46 -35.14
N ARG A 260 -12.10 1.70 -35.53
CA ARG A 260 -12.33 2.07 -36.97
C ARG A 260 -11.04 2.44 -37.68
N THR A 261 -10.13 3.15 -37.03
CA THR A 261 -8.87 3.65 -37.64
C THR A 261 -7.67 2.78 -37.30
N GLY A 262 -7.72 2.04 -36.19
CA GLY A 262 -6.60 1.29 -35.62
C GLY A 262 -5.58 2.16 -34.87
N GLU A 263 -5.77 3.46 -34.85
CA GLU A 263 -4.89 4.41 -34.18
C GLU A 263 -5.18 4.47 -32.66
N MET A 264 -4.17 4.87 -31.88
CA MET A 264 -4.34 5.17 -30.45
C MET A 264 -4.91 6.56 -30.30
N GLU A 265 -5.93 6.71 -29.46
CA GLU A 265 -6.60 7.97 -29.14
C GLU A 265 -6.56 8.20 -27.64
N ASP A 266 -6.29 9.44 -27.24
CA ASP A 266 -6.31 9.87 -25.85
C ASP A 266 -7.74 10.14 -25.41
N HIS A 267 -8.20 9.40 -24.42
CA HIS A 267 -9.53 9.53 -23.82
C HIS A 267 -9.41 10.17 -22.46
N TYR A 268 -9.59 11.49 -22.38
CA TYR A 268 -9.59 12.20 -21.12
C TYR A 268 -10.74 11.76 -20.22
N VAL A 269 -10.45 11.46 -18.97
CA VAL A 269 -11.46 10.98 -18.00
C VAL A 269 -11.69 11.95 -16.85
N PHE A 270 -10.76 12.86 -16.62
CA PHE A 270 -10.96 14.02 -15.74
C PHE A 270 -10.10 15.21 -16.20
N SER A 271 -10.50 16.41 -15.78
CA SER A 271 -9.70 17.63 -15.86
C SER A 271 -10.06 18.51 -14.67
N ILE A 272 -9.09 18.83 -13.81
CA ILE A 272 -9.27 19.44 -12.50
C ILE A 272 -8.40 20.68 -12.39
N ALA A 273 -9.00 21.83 -12.12
CA ALA A 273 -8.31 23.09 -11.90
C ALA A 273 -8.09 23.32 -10.40
N PHE A 274 -6.94 22.95 -9.89
CA PHE A 274 -6.55 23.19 -8.51
C PHE A 274 -6.11 24.62 -8.31
N ASN A 275 -6.70 25.31 -7.33
CA ASN A 275 -6.26 26.63 -6.88
C ASN A 275 -5.39 26.47 -5.63
N ARG A 276 -4.22 27.12 -5.61
CA ARG A 276 -3.25 27.05 -4.50
C ARG A 276 -3.89 27.39 -3.14
N ALA A 277 -4.69 28.44 -3.05
CA ALA A 277 -5.23 28.92 -1.78
C ALA A 277 -6.20 27.88 -1.15
N ALA A 278 -7.04 27.25 -1.98
CA ALA A 278 -7.92 26.17 -1.53
C ALA A 278 -7.13 24.89 -1.21
N PHE A 279 -6.11 24.57 -2.03
CA PHE A 279 -5.28 23.40 -1.87
C PHE A 279 -4.45 23.43 -0.56
N ALA A 280 -3.91 24.59 -0.19
CA ALA A 280 -3.02 24.78 0.97
C ALA A 280 -3.67 24.44 2.32
N ASN A 281 -5.01 24.40 2.39
CA ASN A 281 -5.75 24.11 3.61
C ASN A 281 -6.05 22.60 3.83
N ALA A 282 -5.60 21.74 2.90
CA ALA A 282 -5.88 20.31 2.95
C ALA A 282 -5.03 19.56 3.97
N SER A 283 -5.59 18.46 4.51
CA SER A 283 -4.89 17.46 5.31
C SER A 283 -4.97 16.12 4.58
N PHE A 284 -3.99 15.84 3.76
CA PHE A 284 -4.02 14.72 2.80
C PHE A 284 -4.09 13.32 3.46
N GLU A 285 -3.53 13.16 4.66
CA GLU A 285 -3.60 11.88 5.40
C GLU A 285 -5.02 11.44 5.79
N ARG A 286 -5.99 12.38 5.79
CA ARG A 286 -7.38 12.13 6.22
C ARG A 286 -8.39 12.43 5.12
N THR A 287 -7.92 12.71 3.94
CA THR A 287 -8.76 13.17 2.84
C THR A 287 -9.05 12.01 1.89
N ASP A 288 -10.32 11.80 1.56
CA ASP A 288 -10.70 10.96 0.43
C ASP A 288 -10.39 11.69 -0.87
N PRO A 289 -9.56 11.14 -1.76
CA PRO A 289 -9.14 11.85 -2.98
C PRO A 289 -10.29 12.16 -3.92
N ALA A 290 -11.31 11.29 -4.03
CA ALA A 290 -12.46 11.52 -4.89
C ALA A 290 -13.35 12.66 -4.37
N ALA A 291 -13.54 12.76 -3.06
CA ALA A 291 -14.25 13.86 -2.44
C ALA A 291 -13.45 15.18 -2.52
N PHE A 292 -12.11 15.10 -2.36
CA PHE A 292 -11.26 16.28 -2.41
C PHE A 292 -11.27 16.97 -3.77
N VAL A 293 -11.14 16.22 -4.86
CA VAL A 293 -11.11 16.79 -6.20
C VAL A 293 -12.45 17.43 -6.58
N GLN A 294 -13.56 17.01 -5.99
CA GLN A 294 -14.87 17.62 -6.22
C GLN A 294 -15.00 19.03 -5.61
N ALA A 295 -14.15 19.39 -4.66
CA ALA A 295 -14.13 20.75 -4.09
C ALA A 295 -13.54 21.79 -5.05
N PHE A 296 -12.93 21.36 -6.16
CA PHE A 296 -12.32 22.22 -7.17
C PHE A 296 -13.19 22.25 -8.44
N ARG A 297 -12.97 23.25 -9.29
CA ARG A 297 -13.55 23.25 -10.63
C ARG A 297 -13.02 22.04 -11.39
N ASN A 298 -13.90 21.19 -11.83
CA ASN A 298 -13.55 19.95 -12.49
C ASN A 298 -14.51 19.61 -13.63
N ARG A 299 -14.00 18.85 -14.59
CA ARG A 299 -14.77 18.10 -15.58
C ARG A 299 -14.50 16.65 -15.36
N MET A 300 -15.50 15.91 -14.97
CA MET A 300 -15.50 14.46 -14.88
C MET A 300 -16.91 13.92 -15.08
N ASN A 301 -17.03 12.72 -15.60
CA ASN A 301 -18.35 12.12 -15.89
C ASN A 301 -18.39 10.68 -15.33
N PRO A 302 -18.44 10.54 -13.98
CA PRO A 302 -18.55 9.22 -13.38
C PRO A 302 -19.93 8.63 -13.63
N ALA A 303 -19.97 7.40 -14.14
CA ALA A 303 -21.19 6.62 -14.19
C ALA A 303 -21.63 6.20 -12.77
N ALA A 304 -22.90 5.86 -12.59
CA ALA A 304 -23.39 5.30 -11.33
C ALA A 304 -22.67 4.01 -10.90
N THR A 305 -22.00 3.33 -11.84
CA THR A 305 -21.17 2.14 -11.61
C THR A 305 -19.74 2.48 -11.17
N GLY A 306 -19.37 3.75 -11.02
CA GLY A 306 -18.03 4.20 -10.69
C GLY A 306 -17.04 4.24 -11.88
N GLU A 307 -17.51 4.03 -13.10
CA GLU A 307 -16.67 4.15 -14.30
C GLU A 307 -16.51 5.63 -14.69
N LEU A 308 -15.27 6.06 -14.92
CA LEU A 308 -14.98 7.39 -15.44
C LEU A 308 -15.13 7.37 -16.98
N LYS A 309 -16.09 8.12 -17.47
CA LYS A 309 -16.37 8.26 -18.91
C LYS A 309 -15.53 9.38 -19.51
N THR A 310 -15.28 9.28 -20.81
CA THR A 310 -14.57 10.32 -21.57
C THR A 310 -15.24 11.68 -21.47
N ILE A 311 -14.40 12.70 -21.31
CA ILE A 311 -14.80 14.12 -21.26
C ILE A 311 -13.93 14.94 -22.22
N GLN A 312 -14.29 16.21 -22.40
CA GLN A 312 -13.39 17.22 -22.99
C GLN A 312 -12.62 17.89 -21.85
N PRO A 313 -11.27 17.90 -21.84
CA PRO A 313 -10.49 18.59 -20.81
C PRO A 313 -10.68 20.10 -20.91
N TYR A 314 -10.33 20.82 -19.85
CA TYR A 314 -10.21 22.26 -19.90
C TYR A 314 -9.03 22.67 -20.76
N THR A 315 -9.14 23.85 -21.41
CA THR A 315 -8.04 24.48 -22.15
C THR A 315 -7.31 25.50 -21.29
N ALA A 316 -6.14 25.98 -21.77
CA ALA A 316 -5.37 27.03 -21.14
C ALA A 316 -6.17 28.34 -21.04
N GLU A 317 -6.93 28.68 -22.10
CA GLU A 317 -7.78 29.88 -22.14
C GLU A 317 -8.91 29.78 -21.11
N GLU A 318 -9.54 28.64 -20.97
CA GLU A 318 -10.58 28.41 -19.98
C GLU A 318 -10.03 28.54 -18.55
N LEU A 319 -8.82 28.01 -18.29
CA LEU A 319 -8.17 28.16 -16.99
C LEU A 319 -7.88 29.63 -16.67
N SER A 320 -7.36 30.38 -17.63
CA SER A 320 -7.07 31.82 -17.48
C SER A 320 -8.35 32.62 -17.20
N ALA A 321 -9.43 32.36 -17.91
CA ALA A 321 -10.73 32.98 -17.65
C ALA A 321 -11.30 32.68 -16.25
N MET A 322 -11.09 31.44 -15.74
CA MET A 322 -11.52 31.07 -14.38
C MET A 322 -10.79 31.84 -13.28
N THR A 323 -9.58 32.31 -13.55
CA THR A 323 -8.77 33.07 -12.58
C THR A 323 -9.19 34.54 -12.50
N GLU A 324 -9.75 35.10 -13.55
CA GLU A 324 -10.24 36.48 -13.59
C GLU A 324 -11.58 36.64 -12.84
N ASP A 325 -12.44 35.63 -12.88
CA ASP A 325 -13.76 35.63 -12.21
C ASP A 325 -13.69 35.43 -10.69
N GLY A 326 -12.53 35.09 -10.13
CA GLY A 326 -12.33 34.78 -8.71
C GLY A 326 -11.41 35.76 -7.95
N ALA A 327 -11.02 36.88 -8.54
CA ALA A 327 -10.17 37.89 -7.94
C ALA A 327 -10.95 38.99 -7.21
#